data_3f3691fae574f93b0914ca772247a6f1
#
_entry.id   3f3691fae574f93b0914ca772247a6f1
#
_cell.length_a   1.000
_cell.length_b   1.000
_cell.length_c   1.000
_cell.angle_alpha   90.00
_cell.angle_beta   90.00
_cell.angle_gamma   90.00
#
_symmetry.space_group_name_H-M   'P 1'
#
loop_
_entity.id
_entity.type
_entity.pdbx_description
1 polymer ?
#
loop_
_entity_poly.entity_id
_entity_poly.type
_entity_poly.pdbx_seq_one_letter_code
_entity_poly.pdbx_strand_id
1 'polypeptide(L)'
;DSSVKSSFDKFFSEKDLKQILNKVSSKPGDILFIMSGDKKNTLEQMGSLRVELAKRFDLIDHNKMCPLWVTDFPLFEWDEDEKRFFSMHHPFTSPKPEFLNQLESDPGKVIANAYDLVLNGNEIGGGSIRIHSFDTQMKVFELLGMNKEEYTDQFGFLIEALKYGAPPHGGIAFG
;
A
#
# COMPACT_ATOMS: atom_id res chain seq x y z
N ASP A 1 4.46 -41.74 -3.04
CA ASP A 1 5.65 -41.25 -3.77
C ASP A 1 5.84 -39.76 -3.45
N SER A 2 6.89 -39.41 -2.74
CA SER A 2 7.15 -38.05 -2.25
C SER A 2 8.04 -37.25 -3.22
N SER A 3 7.88 -37.48 -4.52
CA SER A 3 8.63 -36.70 -5.52
C SER A 3 8.05 -35.30 -5.70
N VAL A 4 8.92 -34.30 -5.68
CA VAL A 4 8.56 -32.90 -6.01
C VAL A 4 8.67 -32.74 -7.51
N LYS A 5 7.60 -32.26 -8.16
CA LYS A 5 7.63 -31.83 -9.57
C LYS A 5 7.61 -30.33 -9.62
N SER A 6 8.51 -29.72 -10.38
CA SER A 6 8.62 -28.29 -10.49
C SER A 6 8.87 -27.85 -11.93
N SER A 7 8.38 -26.69 -12.34
CA SER A 7 8.70 -26.07 -13.64
C SER A 7 10.13 -25.55 -13.70
N PHE A 8 10.83 -25.46 -12.58
CA PHE A 8 12.20 -24.94 -12.45
C PHE A 8 13.18 -25.92 -11.80
N ASP A 9 12.85 -27.22 -11.77
CA ASP A 9 13.70 -28.30 -11.23
C ASP A 9 15.10 -28.37 -11.87
N LYS A 10 15.23 -27.85 -13.10
CA LYS A 10 16.53 -27.73 -13.79
C LYS A 10 17.52 -26.78 -13.09
N PHE A 11 17.02 -25.85 -12.29
CA PHE A 11 17.83 -24.81 -11.67
C PHE A 11 18.04 -24.99 -10.16
N PHE A 12 17.32 -25.93 -9.54
CA PHE A 12 17.35 -26.17 -8.10
C PHE A 12 17.61 -27.64 -7.79
N SER A 13 18.44 -27.88 -6.77
CA SER A 13 18.61 -29.23 -6.27
C SER A 13 17.35 -29.70 -5.53
N GLU A 14 17.20 -31.02 -5.38
CA GLU A 14 16.11 -31.62 -4.59
C GLU A 14 16.11 -31.09 -3.13
N LYS A 15 17.29 -30.80 -2.60
CA LYS A 15 17.45 -30.19 -1.27
C LYS A 15 16.85 -28.80 -1.21
N ASP A 16 17.10 -27.97 -2.23
CA ASP A 16 16.58 -26.60 -2.28
C ASP A 16 15.05 -26.59 -2.42
N LEU A 17 14.52 -27.46 -3.29
CA LEU A 17 13.07 -27.62 -3.45
C LEU A 17 12.40 -28.04 -2.14
N LYS A 18 12.99 -29.00 -1.40
CA LYS A 18 12.50 -29.41 -0.08
C LYS A 18 12.55 -28.26 0.94
N GLN A 19 13.59 -27.43 0.90
CA GLN A 19 13.68 -26.25 1.79
C GLN A 19 12.57 -25.24 1.49
N ILE A 20 12.28 -24.97 0.22
CA ILE A 20 11.18 -24.08 -0.20
C ILE A 20 9.84 -24.61 0.32
N LEU A 21 9.54 -25.91 0.08
CA LEU A 21 8.30 -26.52 0.54
C LEU A 21 8.15 -26.51 2.06
N ASN A 22 9.22 -26.78 2.80
CA ASN A 22 9.21 -26.73 4.26
C ASN A 22 8.93 -25.31 4.78
N LYS A 23 9.48 -24.28 4.12
CA LYS A 23 9.28 -22.88 4.52
C LYS A 23 7.82 -22.44 4.43
N VAL A 24 7.05 -23.01 3.52
CA VAL A 24 5.61 -22.73 3.36
C VAL A 24 4.73 -23.81 3.99
N SER A 25 5.32 -24.75 4.72
CA SER A 25 4.60 -25.87 5.36
C SER A 25 3.74 -26.69 4.39
N SER A 26 4.22 -26.86 3.17
CA SER A 26 3.52 -27.61 2.12
C SER A 26 3.43 -29.09 2.46
N LYS A 27 2.31 -29.71 2.08
CA LYS A 27 2.02 -31.14 2.27
C LYS A 27 1.93 -31.86 0.93
N PRO A 28 2.08 -33.19 0.92
CA PRO A 28 1.83 -33.98 -0.29
C PRO A 28 0.42 -33.71 -0.86
N GLY A 29 0.36 -33.40 -2.15
CA GLY A 29 -0.88 -33.00 -2.84
C GLY A 29 -1.10 -31.51 -2.97
N ASP A 30 -0.31 -30.70 -2.27
CA ASP A 30 -0.37 -29.24 -2.43
C ASP A 30 0.32 -28.78 -3.72
N ILE A 31 -0.13 -27.65 -4.24
CA ILE A 31 0.49 -26.93 -5.36
C ILE A 31 1.00 -25.59 -4.83
N LEU A 32 2.28 -25.31 -5.05
CA LEU A 32 2.89 -24.04 -4.72
C LEU A 32 3.07 -23.19 -5.99
N PHE A 33 2.46 -22.01 -6.00
CA PHE A 33 2.66 -21.01 -7.04
C PHE A 33 3.72 -20.01 -6.59
N ILE A 34 4.71 -19.77 -7.43
CA ILE A 34 5.78 -18.80 -7.19
C ILE A 34 5.79 -17.80 -8.34
N MET A 35 5.77 -16.52 -8.01
CA MET A 35 5.91 -15.40 -8.97
C MET A 35 7.15 -14.58 -8.61
N SER A 36 7.82 -14.08 -9.65
CA SER A 36 9.00 -13.22 -9.53
C SER A 36 8.92 -12.12 -10.59
N GLY A 37 9.29 -10.90 -10.20
CA GLY A 37 9.25 -9.74 -11.07
C GLY A 37 9.33 -8.44 -10.28
N ASP A 38 8.93 -7.34 -10.89
CA ASP A 38 8.74 -6.06 -10.21
C ASP A 38 7.79 -6.20 -9.01
N LYS A 39 8.11 -5.51 -7.92
CA LYS A 39 7.40 -5.67 -6.65
C LYS A 39 5.91 -5.34 -6.77
N LYS A 40 5.56 -4.19 -7.38
CA LYS A 40 4.17 -3.73 -7.50
C LYS A 40 3.35 -4.71 -8.33
N ASN A 41 3.80 -4.96 -9.54
CA ASN A 41 3.13 -5.86 -10.50
C ASN A 41 3.01 -7.28 -9.96
N THR A 42 4.05 -7.80 -9.31
CA THR A 42 4.05 -9.17 -8.76
C THR A 42 3.02 -9.31 -7.64
N LEU A 43 2.92 -8.32 -6.73
CA LEU A 43 1.95 -8.34 -5.63
C LEU A 43 0.51 -8.27 -6.15
N GLU A 44 0.22 -7.41 -7.13
CA GLU A 44 -1.10 -7.29 -7.76
C GLU A 44 -1.52 -8.57 -8.46
N GLN A 45 -0.62 -9.14 -9.28
CA GLN A 45 -0.88 -10.39 -10.00
C GLN A 45 -1.06 -11.57 -9.06
N MET A 46 -0.24 -11.68 -8.01
CA MET A 46 -0.37 -12.73 -7.01
C MET A 46 -1.69 -12.59 -6.22
N GLY A 47 -2.10 -11.36 -5.89
CA GLY A 47 -3.40 -11.07 -5.28
C GLY A 47 -4.56 -11.54 -6.16
N SER A 48 -4.52 -11.19 -7.46
CA SER A 48 -5.52 -11.61 -8.45
C SER A 48 -5.56 -13.13 -8.61
N LEU A 49 -4.40 -13.79 -8.71
CA LEU A 49 -4.29 -15.23 -8.80
C LEU A 49 -4.89 -15.92 -7.57
N ARG A 50 -4.59 -15.42 -6.36
CA ARG A 50 -5.14 -15.95 -5.11
C ARG A 50 -6.67 -15.93 -5.11
N VAL A 51 -7.27 -14.83 -5.53
CA VAL A 51 -8.73 -14.68 -5.58
C VAL A 51 -9.35 -15.60 -6.65
N GLU A 52 -8.73 -15.68 -7.82
CA GLU A 52 -9.20 -16.56 -8.91
C GLU A 52 -9.17 -18.05 -8.49
N LEU A 53 -8.07 -18.49 -7.89
CA LEU A 53 -7.96 -19.87 -7.38
C LEU A 53 -8.98 -20.15 -6.27
N ALA A 54 -9.18 -19.20 -5.35
CA ALA A 54 -10.14 -19.33 -4.27
C ALA A 54 -11.58 -19.49 -4.80
N LYS A 55 -11.95 -18.75 -5.83
CA LYS A 55 -13.25 -18.89 -6.51
C LYS A 55 -13.36 -20.24 -7.24
N ARG A 56 -12.34 -20.60 -8.02
CA ARG A 56 -12.33 -21.82 -8.85
C ARG A 56 -12.42 -23.10 -8.03
N PHE A 57 -11.82 -23.11 -6.85
CA PHE A 57 -11.79 -24.26 -5.96
C PHE A 57 -12.81 -24.18 -4.80
N ASP A 58 -13.71 -23.19 -4.84
CA ASP A 58 -14.76 -22.97 -3.82
C ASP A 58 -14.19 -22.88 -2.39
N LEU A 59 -13.10 -22.14 -2.24
CA LEU A 59 -12.40 -21.98 -0.96
C LEU A 59 -12.90 -20.79 -0.14
N ILE A 60 -13.80 -19.98 -0.70
CA ILE A 60 -14.35 -18.79 -0.05
C ILE A 60 -15.53 -19.19 0.83
N ASP A 61 -15.37 -19.02 2.14
CA ASP A 61 -16.49 -19.22 3.07
C ASP A 61 -17.32 -17.93 3.15
N HIS A 62 -18.43 -17.91 2.42
CA HIS A 62 -19.34 -16.75 2.36
C HIS A 62 -20.11 -16.48 3.66
N ASN A 63 -20.06 -17.39 4.64
CA ASN A 63 -20.70 -17.19 5.94
C ASN A 63 -19.78 -16.50 6.95
N LYS A 64 -18.52 -16.28 6.61
CA LYS A 64 -17.56 -15.59 7.48
C LYS A 64 -17.44 -14.12 7.16
N MET A 65 -17.42 -13.32 8.20
CA MET A 65 -17.02 -11.91 8.15
C MET A 65 -15.58 -11.81 8.62
N CYS A 66 -14.68 -11.41 7.71
CA CYS A 66 -13.25 -11.33 7.96
C CYS A 66 -12.75 -9.89 7.75
N PRO A 67 -12.94 -9.00 8.75
CA PRO A 67 -12.43 -7.65 8.68
C PRO A 67 -10.92 -7.64 8.88
N LEU A 68 -10.23 -6.72 8.21
CA LEU A 68 -8.82 -6.44 8.43
C LEU A 68 -8.51 -4.96 8.15
N TRP A 69 -7.43 -4.46 8.74
CA TRP A 69 -6.89 -3.15 8.42
C TRP A 69 -5.76 -3.28 7.40
N VAL A 70 -5.80 -2.42 6.40
CA VAL A 70 -4.68 -2.16 5.50
C VAL A 70 -4.03 -0.87 5.93
N THR A 71 -2.73 -0.90 6.14
CA THR A 71 -1.93 0.24 6.62
C THR A 71 -0.62 0.32 5.84
N ASP A 72 0.20 1.31 6.16
CA ASP A 72 1.53 1.47 5.59
C ASP A 72 1.53 1.74 4.07
N PHE A 73 0.54 2.48 3.63
CA PHE A 73 0.51 2.99 2.25
C PHE A 73 1.68 3.95 1.99
N PRO A 74 2.23 3.97 0.78
CA PRO A 74 3.11 5.06 0.35
C PRO A 74 2.40 6.40 0.48
N LEU A 75 3.11 7.46 0.87
CA LEU A 75 2.54 8.81 0.85
C LEU A 75 2.42 9.33 -0.57
N PHE A 76 3.42 9.02 -1.39
CA PHE A 76 3.53 9.43 -2.79
C PHE A 76 3.71 8.24 -3.71
N GLU A 77 3.23 8.39 -4.92
CA GLU A 77 3.46 7.50 -6.04
C GLU A 77 4.17 8.28 -7.16
N TRP A 78 5.25 7.71 -7.70
CA TRP A 78 5.96 8.31 -8.83
C TRP A 78 5.27 7.96 -10.12
N ASP A 79 4.99 8.96 -10.94
CA ASP A 79 4.48 8.78 -12.29
C ASP A 79 5.62 8.87 -13.29
N GLU A 80 5.80 7.79 -14.06
CA GLU A 80 6.88 7.69 -15.05
C GLU A 80 6.64 8.54 -16.29
N ASP A 81 5.41 8.84 -16.61
CA ASP A 81 5.05 9.64 -17.79
C ASP A 81 5.15 11.13 -17.46
N GLU A 82 4.60 11.56 -16.35
CA GLU A 82 4.61 12.96 -15.93
C GLU A 82 5.90 13.36 -15.19
N LYS A 83 6.76 12.39 -14.83
CA LYS A 83 8.05 12.61 -14.12
C LYS A 83 7.89 13.41 -12.83
N ARG A 84 6.84 13.13 -12.07
CA ARG A 84 6.55 13.77 -10.78
C ARG A 84 5.87 12.82 -9.80
N PHE A 85 5.83 13.24 -8.54
CA PHE A 85 5.05 12.56 -7.52
C PHE A 85 3.59 12.98 -7.54
N PHE A 86 2.72 12.00 -7.25
CA PHE A 86 1.30 12.20 -6.92
C PHE A 86 1.04 11.71 -5.50
N SER A 87 0.05 12.29 -4.85
CA SER A 87 -0.43 11.73 -3.57
C SER A 87 -1.11 10.40 -3.82
N MET A 88 -0.76 9.38 -3.06
CA MET A 88 -1.45 8.07 -3.11
C MET A 88 -2.95 8.20 -2.76
N HIS A 89 -3.29 9.03 -1.76
CA HIS A 89 -4.67 9.32 -1.36
C HIS A 89 -5.05 10.76 -1.70
N HIS A 90 -4.52 11.71 -0.93
CA HIS A 90 -4.70 13.13 -1.16
C HIS A 90 -3.62 13.96 -0.45
N PRO A 91 -3.38 15.23 -0.84
CA PRO A 91 -2.26 16.03 -0.37
C PRO A 91 -2.31 16.45 1.10
N PHE A 92 -3.39 16.17 1.82
CA PHE A 92 -3.55 16.51 3.25
C PHE A 92 -3.31 15.32 4.17
N THR A 93 -2.98 14.15 3.63
CA THR A 93 -2.61 12.96 4.41
C THR A 93 -1.25 13.19 5.07
N SER A 94 -1.19 12.98 6.39
CA SER A 94 0.07 13.10 7.13
C SER A 94 1.02 11.94 6.82
N PRO A 95 2.31 12.22 6.65
CA PRO A 95 3.31 11.16 6.75
C PRO A 95 3.31 10.59 8.18
N LYS A 96 3.72 9.35 8.36
CA LYS A 96 4.02 8.82 9.69
C LYS A 96 5.16 9.61 10.32
N PRO A 97 5.14 9.86 11.65
CA PRO A 97 6.11 10.73 12.32
C PRO A 97 7.57 10.34 12.09
N GLU A 98 7.87 9.05 12.02
CA GLU A 98 9.21 8.52 11.79
C GLU A 98 9.77 8.83 10.39
N PHE A 99 8.91 9.20 9.44
CA PHE A 99 9.28 9.53 8.05
C PHE A 99 9.33 11.04 7.76
N LEU A 100 8.99 11.90 8.71
CA LEU A 100 8.99 13.35 8.52
C LEU A 100 10.33 13.89 8.00
N ASN A 101 11.44 13.38 8.51
CA ASN A 101 12.78 13.78 8.09
C ASN A 101 13.20 13.24 6.72
N GLN A 102 12.43 12.31 6.15
CA GLN A 102 12.69 11.70 4.85
C GLN A 102 11.91 12.36 3.71
N LEU A 103 10.97 13.26 4.02
CA LEU A 103 10.16 13.94 3.02
C LEU A 103 11.00 14.57 1.89
N GLU A 104 12.08 15.25 2.25
CA GLU A 104 12.95 15.94 1.29
C GLU A 104 14.02 15.02 0.68
N SER A 105 14.53 14.06 1.46
CA SER A 105 15.68 13.23 1.04
C SER A 105 15.28 12.00 0.22
N ASP A 106 14.15 11.39 0.52
CA ASP A 106 13.66 10.18 -0.16
C ASP A 106 12.13 10.08 -0.12
N PRO A 107 11.41 10.99 -0.82
CA PRO A 107 9.96 11.06 -0.78
C PRO A 107 9.27 9.76 -1.22
N GLY A 108 9.88 9.00 -2.11
CA GLY A 108 9.36 7.72 -2.58
C GLY A 108 9.29 6.60 -1.52
N LYS A 109 9.97 6.78 -0.37
CA LYS A 109 9.92 5.82 0.75
C LYS A 109 9.07 6.28 1.92
N VAL A 110 8.51 7.47 1.84
CA VAL A 110 7.68 8.01 2.92
C VAL A 110 6.36 7.24 3.02
N ILE A 111 6.06 6.79 4.22
CA ILE A 111 4.83 6.06 4.52
C ILE A 111 3.77 7.02 5.05
N ALA A 112 2.56 6.90 4.50
CA ALA A 112 1.39 7.65 4.92
C ALA A 112 0.82 7.15 6.25
N ASN A 113 0.28 8.05 7.05
CA ASN A 113 -0.54 7.71 8.20
C ASN A 113 -2.01 7.57 7.77
N ALA A 114 -2.22 6.63 6.84
CA ALA A 114 -3.50 6.28 6.26
C ALA A 114 -3.85 4.82 6.59
N TYR A 115 -5.12 4.51 6.56
CA TYR A 115 -5.66 3.21 6.91
C TYR A 115 -6.99 2.96 6.22
N ASP A 116 -7.18 1.73 5.73
CA ASP A 116 -8.43 1.26 5.17
C ASP A 116 -8.95 0.05 5.96
N LEU A 117 -10.24 0.03 6.23
CA LEU A 117 -10.93 -1.12 6.76
C LEU A 117 -11.50 -1.94 5.60
N VAL A 118 -11.04 -3.17 5.50
CA VAL A 118 -11.45 -4.11 4.45
C VAL A 118 -12.26 -5.24 5.06
N LEU A 119 -13.42 -5.54 4.48
CA LEU A 119 -14.25 -6.68 4.84
C LEU A 119 -14.39 -7.63 3.64
N ASN A 120 -13.94 -8.87 3.80
CA ASN A 120 -14.04 -9.90 2.76
C ASN A 120 -13.50 -9.45 1.39
N GLY A 121 -12.39 -8.68 1.38
CA GLY A 121 -11.75 -8.19 0.17
C GLY A 121 -12.31 -6.90 -0.41
N ASN A 122 -13.31 -6.30 0.23
CA ASN A 122 -13.86 -5.00 -0.16
C ASN A 122 -13.54 -3.95 0.89
N GLU A 123 -13.08 -2.78 0.48
CA GLU A 123 -12.96 -1.62 1.34
C GLU A 123 -14.35 -1.17 1.77
N ILE A 124 -14.56 -1.06 3.08
CA ILE A 124 -15.81 -0.60 3.69
C ILE A 124 -15.65 0.70 4.46
N GLY A 125 -14.45 1.20 4.54
CA GLY A 125 -14.15 2.50 5.15
C GLY A 125 -12.66 2.79 5.04
N GLY A 126 -12.33 4.05 4.87
CA GLY A 126 -10.95 4.51 4.77
C GLY A 126 -10.75 5.86 5.42
N GLY A 127 -9.52 6.14 5.79
CA GLY A 127 -9.19 7.38 6.46
C GLY A 127 -7.71 7.64 6.62
N SER A 128 -7.41 8.76 7.23
CA SER A 128 -6.03 9.13 7.55
C SER A 128 -5.95 10.12 8.70
N ILE A 129 -4.77 10.18 9.31
CA ILE A 129 -4.37 11.33 10.11
C ILE A 129 -3.98 12.44 9.15
N ARG A 130 -4.40 13.67 9.44
CA ARG A 130 -4.21 14.83 8.59
C ARG A 130 -2.94 15.59 8.95
N ILE A 131 -2.35 16.25 7.96
CA ILE A 131 -1.31 17.24 8.23
C ILE A 131 -1.96 18.42 8.99
N HIS A 132 -1.39 18.74 10.14
CA HIS A 132 -1.82 19.87 10.97
C HIS A 132 -0.72 20.96 11.11
N SER A 133 0.48 20.69 10.59
CA SER A 133 1.58 21.65 10.54
C SER A 133 1.61 22.35 9.19
N PHE A 134 1.63 23.70 9.23
CA PHE A 134 1.77 24.51 8.03
C PHE A 134 3.04 24.16 7.24
N ASP A 135 4.19 24.06 7.91
CA ASP A 135 5.48 23.76 7.24
C ASP A 135 5.48 22.38 6.55
N THR A 136 4.91 21.38 7.21
CA THR A 136 4.77 20.04 6.62
C THR A 136 3.87 20.06 5.39
N GLN A 137 2.77 20.82 5.44
CA GLN A 137 1.85 20.93 4.31
C GLN A 137 2.51 21.63 3.11
N MET A 138 3.31 22.66 3.34
CA MET A 138 4.04 23.35 2.26
C MET A 138 5.04 22.42 1.58
N LYS A 139 5.79 21.63 2.36
CA LYS A 139 6.71 20.62 1.82
C LYS A 139 6.00 19.58 0.96
N VAL A 140 4.85 19.09 1.39
CA VAL A 140 4.07 18.13 0.61
C VAL A 140 3.58 18.75 -0.71
N PHE A 141 3.09 19.99 -0.72
CA PHE A 141 2.69 20.66 -1.95
C PHE A 141 3.87 20.86 -2.91
N GLU A 142 5.03 21.25 -2.40
CA GLU A 142 6.25 21.42 -3.20
C GLU A 142 6.68 20.08 -3.85
N LEU A 143 6.66 18.97 -3.10
CA LEU A 143 6.97 17.64 -3.61
C LEU A 143 5.99 17.15 -4.67
N LEU A 144 4.74 17.60 -4.62
CA LEU A 144 3.71 17.33 -5.62
C LEU A 144 3.83 18.27 -6.85
N GLY A 145 4.79 19.19 -6.85
CA GLY A 145 5.00 20.14 -7.93
C GLY A 145 3.98 21.27 -7.98
N MET A 146 3.21 21.48 -6.91
CA MET A 146 2.23 22.58 -6.82
C MET A 146 2.95 23.90 -6.52
N ASN A 147 2.80 24.87 -7.39
CA ASN A 147 3.32 26.21 -7.14
C ASN A 147 2.42 27.01 -6.19
N LYS A 148 2.95 28.17 -5.72
CA LYS A 148 2.26 28.99 -4.71
C LYS A 148 0.91 29.50 -5.19
N GLU A 149 0.77 29.84 -6.45
CA GLU A 149 -0.47 30.34 -7.03
C GLU A 149 -1.54 29.25 -7.04
N GLU A 150 -1.18 28.05 -7.50
CA GLU A 150 -2.06 26.88 -7.57
C GLU A 150 -2.61 26.48 -6.19
N TYR A 151 -1.73 26.28 -5.20
CA TYR A 151 -2.22 25.85 -3.87
C TYR A 151 -2.94 26.98 -3.11
N THR A 152 -2.62 28.26 -3.38
CA THR A 152 -3.33 29.38 -2.77
C THR A 152 -4.73 29.51 -3.36
N ASP A 153 -4.87 29.33 -4.66
CA ASP A 153 -6.17 29.42 -5.34
C ASP A 153 -7.11 28.29 -4.91
N GLN A 154 -6.57 27.06 -4.81
CA GLN A 154 -7.37 25.89 -4.48
C GLN A 154 -7.61 25.73 -2.98
N PHE A 155 -6.61 25.99 -2.14
CA PHE A 155 -6.59 25.63 -0.71
C PHE A 155 -6.22 26.80 0.21
N GLY A 156 -6.23 28.04 -0.27
CA GLY A 156 -5.74 29.21 0.46
C GLY A 156 -6.40 29.38 1.83
N PHE A 157 -7.70 29.15 1.94
CA PHE A 157 -8.42 29.26 3.22
C PHE A 157 -7.96 28.22 4.25
N LEU A 158 -7.67 26.99 3.81
CA LEU A 158 -7.16 25.91 4.67
C LEU A 158 -5.72 26.22 5.12
N ILE A 159 -4.88 26.69 4.18
CA ILE A 159 -3.49 27.07 4.47
C ILE A 159 -3.44 28.20 5.50
N GLU A 160 -4.30 29.22 5.36
CA GLU A 160 -4.42 30.29 6.34
C GLU A 160 -4.89 29.76 7.71
N ALA A 161 -5.85 28.84 7.73
CA ALA A 161 -6.29 28.21 8.97
C ALA A 161 -5.16 27.44 9.68
N LEU A 162 -4.30 26.74 8.94
CA LEU A 162 -3.14 26.05 9.50
C LEU A 162 -2.13 26.99 10.19
N LYS A 163 -2.00 28.22 9.72
CA LYS A 163 -1.13 29.23 10.33
C LYS A 163 -1.58 29.65 11.73
N TYR A 164 -2.88 29.58 12.01
CA TYR A 164 -3.41 29.85 13.36
C TYR A 164 -3.23 28.65 14.31
N GLY A 165 -2.77 27.53 13.82
CA GLY A 165 -2.59 26.29 14.54
C GLY A 165 -3.83 25.39 14.45
N ALA A 166 -3.62 24.17 13.99
CA ALA A 166 -4.64 23.13 13.98
C ALA A 166 -4.24 22.02 14.97
N PRO A 167 -5.17 21.44 15.74
CA PRO A 167 -4.86 20.28 16.56
C PRO A 167 -4.58 19.09 15.67
N PRO A 168 -3.82 18.08 16.16
CA PRO A 168 -3.77 16.78 15.51
C PRO A 168 -5.19 16.25 15.31
N HIS A 169 -5.52 15.86 14.09
CA HIS A 169 -6.86 15.39 13.74
C HIS A 169 -6.78 14.32 12.65
N GLY A 170 -7.81 13.57 12.51
CA GLY A 170 -7.97 12.53 11.51
C GLY A 170 -9.41 12.08 11.46
N GLY A 171 -9.70 11.11 10.62
CA GLY A 171 -11.04 10.58 10.50
C GLY A 171 -11.10 9.33 9.64
N ILE A 172 -12.25 8.69 9.67
CA ILE A 172 -12.59 7.56 8.82
C ILE A 172 -13.97 7.82 8.23
N ALA A 173 -14.13 7.50 6.96
CA ALA A 173 -15.43 7.47 6.30
C ALA A 173 -15.79 6.01 5.99
N PHE A 174 -17.05 5.66 6.22
CA PHE A 174 -17.62 4.37 5.86
C PHE A 174 -18.58 4.56 4.67
N GLY A 175 -18.50 3.65 3.70
CA GLY A 175 -19.32 3.65 2.49
C GLY A 175 -20.14 2.38 2.35
#